data_8c8710511c2fff7c1c1ba536494beafa
#
_entry.id   8c8710511c2fff7c1c1ba536494beafa
#
_cell.length_a   1.000
_cell.length_b   1.000
_cell.length_c   1.000
_cell.angle_alpha   90.00
_cell.angle_beta   90.00
_cell.angle_gamma   90.00
#
_symmetry.space_group_name_H-M   'P 1'
#
loop_
_entity.id
_entity.type
_entity.pdbx_description
1 polymer ?
#
loop_
_entity_poly.entity_id
_entity_poly.type
_entity_poly.pdbx_seq_one_letter_code
_entity_poly.pdbx_strand_id
1 'polypeptide(L)'
;MFYGFINLLVSLRTSLLQDINFPAQYIGITIAILGIFSGFASSKQEYFHKKLRNKLLGKFAIYTVISVFICGIVVVLNIKVPYSIIIILSMYVIQYIIKGVYFTLNRKYLSSFTTADIRNKIYSANNLLEAVFGTIITFISSRILLVTNTAYCMIILSISFLIIFILLIKYMKTRLGLKPEEYKKSDIPVEVK
;
A
#
# COMPACT_ATOMS: atom_id res chain seq x y z
N MET A 1 4.87 -3.53 7.92
CA MET A 1 3.58 -2.88 8.23
C MET A 1 2.79 -2.48 6.98
N PHE A 2 3.27 -1.53 6.17
CA PHE A 2 2.57 -1.08 4.97
C PHE A 2 2.25 -2.21 3.97
N TYR A 3 3.19 -3.13 3.77
CA TYR A 3 2.98 -4.30 2.92
C TYR A 3 1.87 -5.23 3.42
N GLY A 4 1.83 -5.50 4.72
CA GLY A 4 0.74 -6.28 5.32
C GLY A 4 -0.62 -5.64 5.13
N PHE A 5 -0.70 -4.30 5.24
CA PHE A 5 -1.91 -3.54 4.94
C PHE A 5 -2.32 -3.68 3.46
N ILE A 6 -1.37 -3.53 2.52
CA ILE A 6 -1.65 -3.70 1.08
C ILE A 6 -2.17 -5.12 0.77
N ASN A 7 -1.62 -6.15 1.40
CA ASN A 7 -2.07 -7.53 1.17
C ASN A 7 -3.49 -7.77 1.69
N LEU A 8 -3.81 -7.25 2.87
CA LEU A 8 -5.19 -7.30 3.38
C LEU A 8 -6.18 -6.64 2.41
N LEU A 9 -5.79 -5.52 1.81
CA LEU A 9 -6.67 -4.81 0.86
C LEU A 9 -7.06 -5.67 -0.35
N VAL A 10 -6.30 -6.71 -0.71
CA VAL A 10 -6.67 -7.59 -1.82
C VAL A 10 -7.99 -8.30 -1.52
N SER A 11 -8.14 -8.85 -0.33
CA SER A 11 -9.39 -9.50 0.09
C SER A 11 -10.54 -8.50 0.26
N LEU A 12 -10.29 -7.39 0.96
CA LEU A 12 -11.31 -6.36 1.19
C LEU A 12 -11.82 -5.72 -0.10
N ARG A 13 -10.98 -5.56 -1.13
CA ARG A 13 -11.41 -5.04 -2.45
C ARG A 13 -12.41 -5.97 -3.13
N THR A 14 -12.14 -7.28 -3.10
CA THR A 14 -13.03 -8.26 -3.68
C THR A 14 -14.37 -8.26 -2.95
N SER A 15 -14.36 -8.27 -1.61
CA SER A 15 -15.58 -8.20 -0.80
C SER A 15 -16.36 -6.92 -1.07
N LEU A 16 -15.68 -5.75 -1.14
CA LEU A 16 -16.36 -4.48 -1.42
C LEU A 16 -17.02 -4.45 -2.81
N LEU A 17 -16.38 -5.03 -3.84
CA LEU A 17 -16.99 -5.14 -5.16
C LEU A 17 -18.23 -6.03 -5.13
N GLN A 18 -18.23 -7.09 -4.35
CA GLN A 18 -19.41 -7.95 -4.15
C GLN A 18 -20.53 -7.20 -3.41
N ASP A 19 -20.20 -6.44 -2.37
CA ASP A 19 -21.17 -5.66 -1.58
C ASP A 19 -21.92 -4.61 -2.43
N ILE A 20 -21.25 -4.04 -3.46
CA ILE A 20 -21.90 -3.11 -4.42
C ILE A 20 -22.54 -3.79 -5.62
N ASN A 21 -22.73 -5.12 -5.56
CA ASN A 21 -23.31 -5.93 -6.65
C ASN A 21 -22.53 -5.84 -7.98
N PHE A 22 -21.21 -5.67 -7.92
CA PHE A 22 -20.38 -5.75 -9.12
C PHE A 22 -20.41 -7.18 -9.68
N PRO A 23 -20.65 -7.38 -10.99
CA PRO A 23 -20.83 -8.73 -11.53
C PRO A 23 -19.58 -9.60 -11.30
N ALA A 24 -19.75 -10.72 -10.60
CA ALA A 24 -18.67 -11.60 -10.16
C ALA A 24 -17.77 -12.06 -11.31
N GLN A 25 -18.34 -12.29 -12.48
CA GLN A 25 -17.61 -12.70 -13.70
C GLN A 25 -16.54 -11.67 -14.16
N TYR A 26 -16.72 -10.40 -13.85
CA TYR A 26 -15.77 -9.34 -14.23
C TYR A 26 -14.72 -9.04 -13.15
N ILE A 27 -14.87 -9.55 -11.93
CA ILE A 27 -13.92 -9.28 -10.85
C ILE A 27 -12.51 -9.75 -11.22
N GLY A 28 -12.38 -10.98 -11.76
CA GLY A 28 -11.09 -11.53 -12.18
C GLY A 28 -10.42 -10.69 -13.27
N ILE A 29 -11.18 -10.31 -14.30
CA ILE A 29 -10.69 -9.46 -15.40
C ILE A 29 -10.26 -8.09 -14.87
N THR A 30 -11.06 -7.50 -13.99
CA THR A 30 -10.74 -6.21 -13.36
C THR A 30 -9.42 -6.28 -12.58
N ILE A 31 -9.22 -7.32 -11.77
CA ILE A 31 -7.99 -7.52 -11.02
C ILE A 31 -6.79 -7.71 -11.96
N ALA A 32 -6.96 -8.44 -13.07
CA ALA A 32 -5.92 -8.62 -14.07
C ALA A 32 -5.51 -7.29 -14.72
N ILE A 33 -6.48 -6.47 -15.13
CA ILE A 33 -6.22 -5.12 -15.67
C ILE A 33 -5.50 -4.24 -14.64
N LEU A 34 -5.94 -4.25 -13.38
CA LEU A 34 -5.26 -3.53 -12.30
C LEU A 34 -3.83 -4.02 -12.10
N GLY A 35 -3.58 -5.32 -12.29
CA GLY A 35 -2.25 -5.92 -12.28
C GLY A 35 -1.33 -5.34 -13.36
N ILE A 36 -1.85 -5.09 -14.56
CA ILE A 36 -1.11 -4.44 -15.67
C ILE A 36 -0.67 -3.03 -15.25
N PHE A 37 -1.55 -2.22 -14.63
CA PHE A 37 -1.17 -0.92 -14.11
C PHE A 37 -0.07 -0.99 -13.05
N SER A 38 -0.12 -2.00 -12.17
CA SER A 38 0.93 -2.25 -11.19
C SER A 38 2.28 -2.58 -11.85
N GLY A 39 2.29 -3.44 -12.86
CA GLY A 39 3.49 -3.79 -13.63
C GLY A 39 4.09 -2.59 -14.36
N PHE A 40 3.24 -1.81 -15.04
CA PHE A 40 3.67 -0.59 -15.72
C PHE A 40 4.26 0.44 -14.73
N ALA A 41 3.61 0.64 -13.59
CA ALA A 41 4.12 1.54 -12.56
C ALA A 41 5.46 1.07 -11.96
N SER A 42 5.62 -0.24 -11.78
CA SER A 42 6.87 -0.86 -11.35
C SER A 42 8.02 -0.57 -12.32
N SER A 43 7.79 -0.61 -13.63
CA SER A 43 8.81 -0.27 -14.64
C SER A 43 9.24 1.20 -14.59
N LYS A 44 8.38 2.09 -14.10
CA LYS A 44 8.65 3.53 -13.95
C LYS A 44 9.07 3.93 -12.52
N GLN A 45 9.49 2.99 -11.68
CA GLN A 45 9.86 3.22 -10.28
C GLN A 45 10.91 4.34 -10.09
N GLU A 46 11.90 4.43 -10.99
CA GLU A 46 12.96 5.44 -10.91
C GLU A 46 12.42 6.86 -11.09
N TYR A 47 11.46 7.05 -11.97
CA TYR A 47 10.79 8.34 -12.13
C TYR A 47 10.12 8.78 -10.83
N PHE A 48 9.36 7.89 -10.18
CA PHE A 48 8.73 8.18 -8.91
C PHE A 48 9.75 8.46 -7.81
N HIS A 49 10.84 7.68 -7.80
CA HIS A 49 11.90 7.87 -6.82
C HIS A 49 12.61 9.21 -7.03
N LYS A 50 13.04 9.56 -8.24
CA LYS A 50 13.66 10.86 -8.55
C LYS A 50 12.76 12.04 -8.17
N LYS A 51 11.45 11.94 -8.39
CA LYS A 51 10.48 13.02 -8.11
C LYS A 51 10.16 13.18 -6.63
N LEU A 52 10.01 12.08 -5.89
CA LEU A 52 9.51 12.10 -4.51
C LEU A 52 10.61 11.84 -3.46
N ARG A 53 11.74 11.26 -3.85
CA ARG A 53 12.91 10.96 -2.99
C ARG A 53 12.51 10.39 -1.61
N ASN A 54 13.05 10.93 -0.54
CA ASN A 54 12.79 10.52 0.85
C ASN A 54 11.33 10.63 1.31
N LYS A 55 10.49 11.39 0.60
CA LYS A 55 9.06 11.53 0.92
C LYS A 55 8.18 10.47 0.26
N LEU A 56 8.74 9.62 -0.61
CA LEU A 56 7.99 8.70 -1.44
C LEU A 56 7.19 7.69 -0.62
N LEU A 57 7.84 6.99 0.31
CA LEU A 57 7.19 5.96 1.12
C LEU A 57 6.07 6.54 1.99
N GLY A 58 6.33 7.69 2.62
CA GLY A 58 5.33 8.37 3.42
C GLY A 58 4.12 8.85 2.61
N LYS A 59 4.35 9.44 1.43
CA LYS A 59 3.26 9.87 0.54
C LYS A 59 2.44 8.67 0.04
N PHE A 60 3.09 7.58 -0.33
CA PHE A 60 2.40 6.38 -0.79
C PHE A 60 1.54 5.76 0.30
N ALA A 61 2.04 5.71 1.53
CA ALA A 61 1.25 5.23 2.66
C ALA A 61 -0.02 6.09 2.87
N ILE A 62 0.12 7.41 2.87
CA ILE A 62 -1.00 8.33 3.04
C ILE A 62 -1.99 8.22 1.88
N TYR A 63 -1.52 8.24 0.62
CA TYR A 63 -2.42 8.13 -0.54
C TYR A 63 -3.17 6.80 -0.58
N THR A 64 -2.53 5.70 -0.18
CA THR A 64 -3.21 4.40 -0.08
C THR A 64 -4.33 4.46 0.96
N VAL A 65 -4.05 4.99 2.15
CA VAL A 65 -5.04 5.10 3.21
C VAL A 65 -6.21 6.00 2.82
N ILE A 66 -5.93 7.17 2.22
CA ILE A 66 -6.97 8.08 1.72
C ILE A 66 -7.83 7.39 0.65
N SER A 67 -7.22 6.65 -0.28
CA SER A 67 -7.97 5.95 -1.33
C SER A 67 -8.86 4.85 -0.77
N VAL A 68 -8.43 4.14 0.28
CA VAL A 68 -9.23 3.13 0.98
C VAL A 68 -10.39 3.79 1.73
N PHE A 69 -10.14 4.91 2.39
CA PHE A 69 -11.16 5.69 3.08
C PHE A 69 -12.26 6.17 2.12
N ILE A 70 -11.88 6.70 0.96
CA ILE A 70 -12.82 7.13 -0.08
C ILE A 70 -13.68 5.95 -0.55
N CYS A 71 -13.08 4.77 -0.79
CA CYS A 71 -13.84 3.58 -1.17
C CYS A 71 -14.91 3.22 -0.12
N GLY A 72 -14.57 3.24 1.16
CA GLY A 72 -15.51 2.98 2.24
C GLY A 72 -16.66 4.02 2.30
N ILE A 73 -16.32 5.30 2.22
CA ILE A 73 -17.31 6.39 2.26
C ILE A 73 -18.28 6.31 1.09
N VAL A 74 -17.80 6.06 -0.13
CA VAL A 74 -18.66 5.98 -1.32
C VAL A 74 -19.77 4.94 -1.16
N VAL A 75 -19.45 3.81 -0.52
CA VAL A 75 -20.45 2.75 -0.25
C VAL A 75 -21.38 3.14 0.88
N VAL A 76 -20.87 3.71 1.98
CA VAL A 76 -21.71 4.15 3.12
C VAL A 76 -22.69 5.26 2.72
N LEU A 77 -22.27 6.17 1.84
CA LEU A 77 -23.15 7.25 1.33
C LEU A 77 -24.17 6.77 0.28
N ASN A 78 -24.22 5.47 -0.02
CA ASN A 78 -25.15 4.90 -0.99
C ASN A 78 -25.16 5.64 -2.34
N ILE A 79 -24.00 6.05 -2.83
CA ILE A 79 -23.89 6.70 -4.13
C ILE A 79 -24.39 5.73 -5.21
N LYS A 80 -25.16 6.23 -6.18
CA LYS A 80 -25.74 5.42 -7.27
C LYS A 80 -24.70 4.49 -7.88
N VAL A 81 -25.06 3.22 -8.05
CA VAL A 81 -24.16 2.12 -8.44
C VAL A 81 -23.18 2.45 -9.57
N PRO A 82 -23.58 3.06 -10.72
CA PRO A 82 -22.62 3.32 -11.80
C PRO A 82 -21.51 4.30 -11.37
N TYR A 83 -21.82 5.32 -10.59
CA TYR A 83 -20.82 6.28 -10.10
C TYR A 83 -19.92 5.70 -9.01
N SER A 84 -20.49 4.90 -8.10
CA SER A 84 -19.71 4.23 -7.07
C SER A 84 -18.67 3.28 -7.66
N ILE A 85 -19.04 2.51 -8.68
CA ILE A 85 -18.11 1.61 -9.39
C ILE A 85 -16.95 2.40 -10.00
N ILE A 86 -17.24 3.49 -10.71
CA ILE A 86 -16.20 4.32 -11.34
C ILE A 86 -15.23 4.89 -10.32
N ILE A 87 -15.74 5.43 -9.22
CA ILE A 87 -14.91 6.01 -8.15
C ILE A 87 -14.04 4.91 -7.51
N ILE A 88 -14.63 3.78 -7.13
CA ILE A 88 -13.93 2.68 -6.47
C ILE A 88 -12.84 2.10 -7.38
N LEU A 89 -13.13 1.85 -8.65
CA LEU A 89 -12.14 1.35 -9.60
C LEU A 89 -11.00 2.35 -9.82
N SER A 90 -11.30 3.65 -9.89
CA SER A 90 -10.28 4.70 -9.97
C SER A 90 -9.36 4.69 -8.75
N MET A 91 -9.91 4.54 -7.54
CA MET A 91 -9.12 4.40 -6.32
C MET A 91 -8.28 3.12 -6.32
N TYR A 92 -8.81 2.01 -6.86
CA TYR A 92 -8.04 0.77 -6.99
C TYR A 92 -6.87 0.91 -7.95
N VAL A 93 -7.02 1.62 -9.06
CA VAL A 93 -5.90 1.92 -9.97
C VAL A 93 -4.77 2.62 -9.20
N ILE A 94 -5.09 3.65 -8.42
CA ILE A 94 -4.10 4.35 -7.59
C ILE A 94 -3.40 3.39 -6.62
N GLN A 95 -4.15 2.55 -5.92
CA GLN A 95 -3.59 1.57 -4.98
C GLN A 95 -2.68 0.55 -5.67
N TYR A 96 -3.02 0.09 -6.87
CA TYR A 96 -2.20 -0.87 -7.62
C TYR A 96 -0.93 -0.23 -8.19
N ILE A 97 -1.00 1.02 -8.64
CA ILE A 97 0.18 1.81 -9.02
C ILE A 97 1.14 1.92 -7.83
N ILE A 98 0.63 2.32 -6.67
CA ILE A 98 1.43 2.44 -5.45
C ILE A 98 2.04 1.09 -5.05
N LYS A 99 1.25 0.00 -5.10
CA LYS A 99 1.72 -1.36 -4.81
C LYS A 99 2.90 -1.74 -5.70
N GLY A 100 2.80 -1.52 -7.01
CA GLY A 100 3.86 -1.87 -7.96
C GLY A 100 5.16 -1.13 -7.70
N VAL A 101 5.10 0.19 -7.53
CA VAL A 101 6.28 1.02 -7.25
C VAL A 101 6.87 0.69 -5.89
N TYR A 102 6.04 0.59 -4.86
CA TYR A 102 6.48 0.32 -3.48
C TYR A 102 7.23 -1.01 -3.38
N PHE A 103 6.66 -2.08 -3.94
CA PHE A 103 7.25 -3.42 -3.85
C PHE A 103 8.65 -3.47 -4.47
N THR A 104 8.80 -2.86 -5.63
CA THR A 104 10.08 -2.86 -6.35
C THR A 104 11.12 -1.98 -5.64
N LEU A 105 10.72 -0.81 -5.16
CA LEU A 105 11.63 0.08 -4.43
C LEU A 105 12.03 -0.48 -3.07
N ASN A 106 11.10 -1.10 -2.33
CA ASN A 106 11.43 -1.73 -1.05
C ASN A 106 12.52 -2.77 -1.21
N ARG A 107 12.42 -3.64 -2.23
CA ARG A 107 13.46 -4.61 -2.55
C ARG A 107 14.79 -3.95 -2.93
N LYS A 108 14.74 -2.90 -3.77
CA LYS A 108 15.93 -2.15 -4.17
C LYS A 108 16.62 -1.50 -2.96
N TYR A 109 15.88 -0.89 -2.06
CA TYR A 109 16.44 -0.32 -0.84
C TYR A 109 17.07 -1.38 0.07
N LEU A 110 16.36 -2.47 0.33
CA LEU A 110 16.92 -3.56 1.14
C LEU A 110 18.21 -4.12 0.53
N SER A 111 18.27 -4.28 -0.79
CA SER A 111 19.48 -4.78 -1.46
C SER A 111 20.64 -3.80 -1.40
N SER A 112 20.37 -2.51 -1.39
CA SER A 112 21.40 -1.46 -1.43
C SER A 112 22.07 -1.20 -0.09
N PHE A 113 21.34 -1.47 1.01
CA PHE A 113 21.87 -1.32 2.36
C PHE A 113 22.47 -2.62 2.92
N THR A 114 22.58 -3.67 2.11
CA THR A 114 23.03 -4.99 2.58
C THR A 114 24.18 -5.51 1.74
N THR A 115 25.20 -6.07 2.40
CA THR A 115 26.25 -6.86 1.73
C THR A 115 25.69 -8.17 1.21
N ALA A 116 26.36 -8.80 0.24
CA ALA A 116 25.89 -10.05 -0.38
C ALA A 116 25.64 -11.15 0.68
N ASP A 117 26.51 -11.26 1.68
CA ASP A 117 26.49 -12.32 2.69
C ASP A 117 25.28 -12.27 3.61
N ILE A 118 24.79 -11.07 3.94
CA ILE A 118 23.67 -10.90 4.88
C ILE A 118 22.34 -10.62 4.19
N ARG A 119 22.36 -10.39 2.86
CA ARG A 119 21.17 -9.99 2.08
C ARG A 119 20.02 -10.97 2.23
N ASN A 120 20.27 -12.25 2.12
CA ASN A 120 19.25 -13.29 2.26
C ASN A 120 18.64 -13.31 3.68
N LYS A 121 19.46 -13.13 4.70
CA LYS A 121 18.99 -13.06 6.11
C LYS A 121 18.07 -11.86 6.32
N ILE A 122 18.41 -10.70 5.75
CA ILE A 122 17.60 -9.49 5.87
C ILE A 122 16.28 -9.62 5.09
N TYR A 123 16.31 -10.23 3.89
CA TYR A 123 15.07 -10.51 3.17
C TYR A 123 14.16 -11.47 3.94
N SER A 124 14.72 -12.53 4.53
CA SER A 124 13.95 -13.47 5.35
C SER A 124 13.35 -12.79 6.58
N ALA A 125 14.12 -11.96 7.27
CA ALA A 125 13.63 -11.20 8.42
C ALA A 125 12.54 -10.19 8.01
N ASN A 126 12.70 -9.49 6.88
CA ASN A 126 11.67 -8.59 6.36
C ASN A 126 10.38 -9.35 6.02
N ASN A 127 10.48 -10.49 5.33
CA ASN A 127 9.33 -11.32 4.98
C ASN A 127 8.62 -11.86 6.23
N LEU A 128 9.37 -12.26 7.26
CA LEU A 128 8.80 -12.69 8.54
C LEU A 128 8.02 -11.56 9.21
N LEU A 129 8.60 -10.37 9.30
CA LEU A 129 7.93 -9.20 9.85
C LEU A 129 6.66 -8.85 9.06
N GLU A 130 6.73 -8.90 7.73
CA GLU A 130 5.58 -8.66 6.86
C GLU A 130 4.46 -9.69 7.11
N ALA A 131 4.81 -10.97 7.27
CA ALA A 131 3.85 -12.03 7.57
C ALA A 131 3.21 -11.84 8.94
N VAL A 132 3.99 -11.57 9.99
CA VAL A 132 3.49 -11.33 11.34
C VAL A 132 2.53 -10.14 11.36
N PHE A 133 2.93 -9.00 10.81
CA PHE A 133 2.04 -7.83 10.73
C PHE A 133 0.81 -8.10 9.87
N GLY A 134 0.96 -8.81 8.74
CA GLY A 134 -0.17 -9.20 7.90
C GLY A 134 -1.18 -10.05 8.67
N THR A 135 -0.72 -11.04 9.43
CA THR A 135 -1.58 -11.90 10.25
C THR A 135 -2.33 -11.11 11.33
N ILE A 136 -1.63 -10.22 12.05
CA ILE A 136 -2.25 -9.38 13.10
C ILE A 136 -3.33 -8.48 12.48
N ILE A 137 -3.03 -7.81 11.35
CA ILE A 137 -3.98 -6.91 10.70
C ILE A 137 -5.19 -7.70 10.17
N THR A 138 -4.97 -8.88 9.59
CA THR A 138 -6.04 -9.74 9.09
C THR A 138 -6.93 -10.21 10.24
N PHE A 139 -6.35 -10.60 11.38
CA PHE A 139 -7.11 -10.98 12.56
C PHE A 139 -7.99 -9.83 13.07
N ILE A 140 -7.43 -8.63 13.22
CA ILE A 140 -8.18 -7.43 13.64
C ILE A 140 -9.31 -7.14 12.65
N SER A 141 -9.02 -7.18 11.35
CA SER A 141 -10.02 -6.93 10.30
C SER A 141 -11.16 -7.94 10.32
N SER A 142 -10.83 -9.21 10.53
CA SER A 142 -11.84 -10.26 10.65
C SER A 142 -12.76 -10.03 11.84
N ARG A 143 -12.24 -9.55 12.97
CA ARG A 143 -13.06 -9.20 14.16
C ARG A 143 -13.97 -8.01 13.88
N ILE A 144 -13.49 -7.00 13.15
CA ILE A 144 -14.30 -5.85 12.76
C ILE A 144 -15.42 -6.31 11.81
N LEU A 145 -15.12 -7.17 10.84
CA LEU A 145 -16.10 -7.69 9.87
C LEU A 145 -17.21 -8.54 10.50
N LEU A 146 -16.97 -9.17 11.67
CA LEU A 146 -18.00 -9.91 12.39
C LEU A 146 -19.12 -9.02 12.92
N VAL A 147 -18.86 -7.74 13.17
CA VAL A 147 -19.80 -6.78 13.75
C VAL A 147 -20.17 -5.65 12.79
N THR A 148 -19.51 -5.55 11.65
CA THR A 148 -19.73 -4.48 10.66
C THR A 148 -19.70 -5.08 9.24
N ASN A 149 -19.93 -4.23 8.23
CA ASN A 149 -19.75 -4.59 6.83
C ASN A 149 -18.35 -4.17 6.29
N THR A 150 -18.04 -4.57 5.07
CA THR A 150 -16.74 -4.30 4.43
C THR A 150 -16.44 -2.79 4.35
N ALA A 151 -17.44 -1.96 4.06
CA ALA A 151 -17.26 -0.51 3.92
C ALA A 151 -16.84 0.14 5.24
N TYR A 152 -17.52 -0.17 6.35
CA TYR A 152 -17.16 0.32 7.68
C TYR A 152 -15.80 -0.22 8.14
N CYS A 153 -15.51 -1.50 7.86
CA CYS A 153 -14.20 -2.07 8.13
C CYS A 153 -13.08 -1.27 7.42
N MET A 154 -13.26 -0.96 6.14
CA MET A 154 -12.28 -0.15 5.39
C MET A 154 -12.12 1.26 5.96
N ILE A 155 -13.19 1.91 6.44
CA ILE A 155 -13.12 3.23 7.07
C ILE A 155 -12.35 3.15 8.38
N ILE A 156 -12.69 2.22 9.27
CA ILE A 156 -12.03 2.06 10.58
C ILE A 156 -10.54 1.77 10.39
N LEU A 157 -10.20 0.84 9.50
CA LEU A 157 -8.81 0.53 9.19
C LEU A 157 -8.07 1.74 8.60
N SER A 158 -8.70 2.50 7.71
CA SER A 158 -8.09 3.69 7.13
C SER A 158 -7.75 4.72 8.18
N ILE A 159 -8.66 5.03 9.10
CA ILE A 159 -8.42 5.99 10.17
C ILE A 159 -7.29 5.50 11.08
N SER A 160 -7.33 4.23 11.48
CA SER A 160 -6.30 3.63 12.34
C SER A 160 -4.93 3.67 11.68
N PHE A 161 -4.83 3.26 10.41
CA PHE A 161 -3.57 3.28 9.66
C PHE A 161 -3.09 4.69 9.34
N LEU A 162 -3.98 5.66 9.14
CA LEU A 162 -3.60 7.06 8.96
C LEU A 162 -2.84 7.58 10.19
N ILE A 163 -3.38 7.34 11.38
CA ILE A 163 -2.73 7.74 12.64
C ILE A 163 -1.37 7.06 12.76
N ILE A 164 -1.32 5.74 12.56
CA ILE A 164 -0.08 4.96 12.67
C ILE A 164 0.98 5.45 11.66
N PHE A 165 0.61 5.69 10.40
CA PHE A 165 1.56 6.14 9.39
C PHE A 165 2.04 7.57 9.63
N ILE A 166 1.19 8.48 10.13
CA ILE A 166 1.62 9.83 10.52
C ILE A 166 2.66 9.75 11.65
N LEU A 167 2.40 8.93 12.68
CA LEU A 167 3.34 8.72 13.78
C LEU A 167 4.65 8.11 13.30
N LEU A 168 4.60 7.08 12.44
CA LEU A 168 5.79 6.46 11.87
C LEU A 168 6.59 7.43 11.01
N ILE A 169 5.94 8.22 10.15
CA ILE A 169 6.62 9.22 9.31
C ILE A 169 7.30 10.27 10.20
N LYS A 170 6.65 10.72 11.27
CA LYS A 170 7.22 11.66 12.23
C LYS A 170 8.43 11.04 12.93
N TYR A 171 8.33 9.80 13.39
CA TYR A 171 9.42 9.07 14.02
C TYR A 171 10.62 8.89 13.07
N MET A 172 10.36 8.46 11.83
CA MET A 172 11.41 8.27 10.82
C MET A 172 12.16 9.55 10.49
N LYS A 173 11.47 10.70 10.44
CA LYS A 173 12.11 12.00 10.21
C LYS A 173 13.10 12.39 11.31
N THR A 174 12.86 11.94 12.53
CA THR A 174 13.67 12.33 13.70
C THR A 174 14.77 11.34 14.04
N ARG A 175 14.62 10.07 13.63
CA ARG A 175 15.47 8.97 14.11
C ARG A 175 16.09 8.10 13.04
N LEU A 176 15.49 8.02 11.85
CA LEU A 176 15.89 7.10 10.79
C LEU A 176 15.97 7.83 9.45
N GLY A 177 17.02 7.56 8.72
CA GLY A 177 17.21 8.02 7.35
C GLY A 177 18.31 9.07 7.21
N LEU A 178 18.77 9.27 5.99
CA LEU A 178 19.67 10.34 5.63
C LEU A 178 18.97 11.68 5.86
N LYS A 179 19.70 12.68 6.34
CA LYS A 179 19.20 14.05 6.38
C LYS A 179 18.81 14.50 4.97
N PRO A 180 17.79 15.36 4.81
CA PRO A 180 17.35 15.81 3.48
C PRO A 180 18.49 16.36 2.60
N GLU A 181 19.52 16.91 3.20
CA GLU A 181 20.70 17.45 2.54
C GLU A 181 21.65 16.37 2.03
N GLU A 182 21.79 15.28 2.76
CA GLU A 182 22.57 14.11 2.35
C GLU A 182 21.88 13.35 1.21
N TYR A 183 20.54 13.32 1.23
CA TYR A 183 19.72 12.74 0.15
C TYR A 183 19.77 13.55 -1.14
N LYS A 184 20.05 14.85 -1.06
CA LYS A 184 20.23 15.70 -2.25
C LYS A 184 21.58 15.47 -2.93
N LYS A 185 22.57 15.01 -2.21
CA LYS A 185 23.94 14.78 -2.70
C LYS A 185 24.17 13.37 -3.23
N SER A 186 23.38 12.38 -2.79
CA SER A 186 23.49 11.01 -3.26
C SER A 186 22.38 10.71 -4.26
N ASP A 187 22.73 10.43 -5.50
CA ASP A 187 21.87 9.72 -6.43
C ASP A 187 21.80 8.26 -5.97
N ILE A 188 20.95 8.08 -5.01
CA ILE A 188 20.38 6.84 -4.56
C ILE A 188 20.84 5.50 -5.04
N PRO A 189 20.52 4.61 -4.20
CA PRO A 189 21.19 4.27 -2.98
C PRO A 189 22.62 4.04 -3.34
N VAL A 190 23.48 4.62 -2.55
CA VAL A 190 24.92 4.33 -2.65
C VAL A 190 25.06 2.85 -2.93
N GLU A 191 25.62 2.51 -4.08
CA GLU A 191 26.13 1.16 -4.29
C GLU A 191 27.09 0.91 -3.15
N VAL A 192 26.68 0.09 -2.20
CA VAL A 192 27.56 -0.41 -1.16
C VAL A 192 28.49 -1.36 -1.90
N LYS A 193 29.69 -0.86 -2.22
CA LYS A 193 30.78 -1.65 -2.74
C LYS A 193 31.15 -2.74 -1.76
#